data_a01fcfb1d95c9fa0b82fb8f099ff9010
#
_entry.id   a01fcfb1d95c9fa0b82fb8f099ff9010
#
_cell.length_a   1.000
_cell.length_b   1.000
_cell.length_c   1.000
_cell.angle_alpha   90.00
_cell.angle_beta   90.00
_cell.angle_gamma   90.00
#
_symmetry.space_group_name_H-M   'P 1'
#
loop_
_entity.id
_entity.type
_entity.pdbx_description
1 polymer ?
#
loop_
_entity_poly.entity_id
_entity_poly.type
_entity_poly.pdbx_seq_one_letter_code
_entity_poly.pdbx_strand_id
1 'polypeptide(L)'
;MKQIILILTLLLSVQFAFAQKTVTGNVVDSEGFTLPGATIIEDGTNNGVTADFDGNFSISVSNEDASITVSFIGYQPQTIAVAGKDYSTGGWR
;
A
#
# COMPACT_ATOMS: atom_id res chain seq x y z
N MET A 1 -30.36 22.27 23.90
CA MET A 1 -30.75 21.42 22.80
C MET A 1 -29.89 21.64 21.56
N LYS A 2 -29.61 22.86 21.18
CA LYS A 2 -28.72 23.12 20.04
C LYS A 2 -27.31 22.61 20.26
N GLN A 3 -26.83 22.63 21.50
CA GLN A 3 -25.49 22.15 21.84
C GLN A 3 -25.35 20.64 21.71
N ILE A 4 -26.40 19.90 21.99
CA ILE A 4 -26.41 18.45 21.86
C ILE A 4 -26.34 18.03 20.40
N ILE A 5 -27.03 18.78 19.54
CA ILE A 5 -27.02 18.50 18.09
C ILE A 5 -25.63 18.75 17.51
N LEU A 6 -24.94 19.79 17.96
CA LEU A 6 -23.60 20.11 17.50
C LEU A 6 -22.60 19.04 17.91
N ILE A 7 -22.70 18.55 19.14
CA ILE A 7 -21.81 17.48 19.63
C ILE A 7 -22.08 16.18 18.87
N LEU A 8 -23.33 15.89 18.60
CA LEU A 8 -23.70 14.69 17.85
C LEU A 8 -23.19 14.74 16.42
N THR A 9 -23.28 15.90 15.78
CA THR A 9 -22.76 16.10 14.43
C THR A 9 -21.25 15.94 14.39
N LEU A 10 -20.56 16.44 15.39
CA LEU A 10 -19.11 16.32 15.48
C LEU A 10 -18.68 14.86 15.66
N LEU A 11 -19.40 14.10 16.49
CA LEU A 11 -19.13 12.69 16.68
C LEU A 11 -19.35 11.88 15.41
N LEU A 12 -20.37 12.22 14.63
CA LEU A 12 -20.63 11.56 13.36
C LEU A 12 -19.53 11.81 12.33
N SER A 13 -18.96 13.02 12.30
CA SER A 13 -17.89 13.32 11.36
C SER A 13 -16.61 12.54 11.66
N VAL A 14 -16.36 12.20 12.92
CA VAL A 14 -15.18 11.40 13.28
C VAL A 14 -15.30 9.97 12.76
N GLN A 15 -16.51 9.45 12.58
CA GLN A 15 -16.72 8.09 12.09
C GLN A 15 -16.38 7.91 10.62
N PHE A 16 -16.22 8.99 9.88
CA PHE A 16 -15.79 8.95 8.50
C PHE A 16 -14.29 9.04 8.32
N ALA A 17 -13.53 9.03 9.40
CA ALA A 17 -12.08 8.98 9.33
C ALA A 17 -11.66 7.58 8.92
N PHE A 18 -11.31 7.40 7.66
CA PHE A 18 -10.94 6.09 7.13
C PHE A 18 -9.57 5.66 7.63
N ALA A 19 -9.50 4.42 8.04
CA ALA A 19 -8.23 3.80 8.35
C ALA A 19 -7.58 3.36 7.04
N GLN A 20 -6.86 4.26 6.38
CA GLN A 20 -5.99 3.86 5.28
C GLN A 20 -4.80 3.11 5.84
N LYS A 21 -4.39 2.08 5.15
CA LYS A 21 -3.23 1.30 5.53
C LYS A 21 -2.04 1.71 4.67
N THR A 22 -0.95 2.10 5.30
CA THR A 22 0.30 2.36 4.58
C THR A 22 1.14 1.09 4.58
N VAL A 23 1.52 0.67 3.38
CA VAL A 23 2.35 -0.52 3.18
C VAL A 23 3.72 -0.07 2.70
N THR A 24 4.76 -0.51 3.39
CA THR A 24 6.14 -0.24 2.98
C THR A 24 6.82 -1.56 2.64
N GLY A 25 7.79 -1.49 1.74
CA GLY A 25 8.52 -2.67 1.36
C GLY A 25 9.77 -2.34 0.59
N ASN A 26 10.50 -3.39 0.25
CA ASN A 26 11.72 -3.30 -0.54
C ASN A 26 11.66 -4.34 -1.64
N VAL A 27 11.91 -3.92 -2.87
CA VAL A 27 11.86 -4.79 -4.04
C VAL A 27 13.27 -5.19 -4.41
N VAL A 28 13.55 -6.48 -4.35
CA VAL A 28 14.86 -7.04 -4.74
C VAL A 28 14.65 -8.28 -5.60
N ASP A 29 15.66 -8.62 -6.38
CA ASP A 29 15.63 -9.87 -7.15
C ASP A 29 16.07 -11.04 -6.27
N SER A 30 16.12 -12.23 -6.88
CA SER A 30 16.49 -13.47 -6.14
C SER A 30 17.92 -13.45 -5.64
N GLU A 31 18.77 -12.58 -6.14
CA GLU A 31 20.17 -12.44 -5.73
C GLU A 31 20.37 -11.32 -4.71
N GLY A 32 19.28 -10.61 -4.35
CA GLY A 32 19.34 -9.52 -3.38
C GLY A 32 19.64 -8.16 -3.97
N PHE A 33 19.71 -8.02 -5.28
CA PHE A 33 19.90 -6.72 -5.92
C PHE A 33 18.59 -5.96 -5.96
N THR A 34 18.65 -4.67 -5.64
CA THR A 34 17.45 -3.81 -5.64
C THR A 34 16.95 -3.62 -7.07
N LEU A 35 15.63 -3.44 -7.20
CA LEU A 35 14.99 -3.20 -8.49
C LEU A 35 14.36 -1.81 -8.51
N PRO A 36 15.19 -0.76 -8.70
CA PRO A 36 14.65 0.60 -8.72
C PRO A 36 13.72 0.80 -9.91
N GLY A 37 12.65 1.55 -9.68
CA GLY A 37 11.65 1.79 -10.71
C GLY A 37 10.61 0.69 -10.84
N ALA A 38 10.63 -0.33 -10.00
CA ALA A 38 9.55 -1.31 -9.96
C ALA A 38 8.22 -0.62 -9.67
N THR A 39 7.15 -1.12 -10.27
CA THR A 39 5.82 -0.52 -10.12
C THR A 39 5.01 -1.32 -9.11
N ILE A 40 4.38 -0.61 -8.19
CA ILE A 40 3.51 -1.19 -7.17
C ILE A 40 2.14 -0.58 -7.33
N ILE A 41 1.11 -1.41 -7.56
CA ILE A 41 -0.25 -0.94 -7.79
C ILE A 41 -1.19 -1.68 -6.85
N GLU A 42 -2.09 -0.94 -6.22
CA GLU A 42 -3.18 -1.54 -5.45
C GLU A 42 -4.18 -2.15 -6.43
N ASP A 43 -4.43 -3.46 -6.29
CA ASP A 43 -5.29 -4.19 -7.22
C ASP A 43 -6.70 -3.60 -7.28
N GLY A 44 -7.22 -3.50 -8.49
CA GLY A 44 -8.56 -2.96 -8.71
C GLY A 44 -8.64 -1.45 -8.68
N THR A 45 -7.50 -0.75 -8.58
CA THR A 45 -7.47 0.70 -8.54
C THR A 45 -6.38 1.25 -9.46
N ASN A 46 -6.33 2.57 -9.58
CA ASN A 46 -5.24 3.27 -10.26
C ASN A 46 -4.18 3.77 -9.28
N ASN A 47 -4.28 3.38 -8.01
CA ASN A 47 -3.35 3.82 -6.98
C ASN A 47 -2.04 3.04 -7.10
N GLY A 48 -0.98 3.74 -7.50
CA GLY A 48 0.31 3.10 -7.72
C GLY A 48 1.47 4.00 -7.37
N VAL A 49 2.60 3.39 -7.06
CA VAL A 49 3.86 4.08 -6.79
C VAL A 49 4.99 3.32 -7.47
N THR A 50 6.16 3.95 -7.53
CA THR A 50 7.37 3.30 -8.04
C THR A 50 8.39 3.19 -6.92
N ALA A 51 9.20 2.14 -6.97
CA ALA A 51 10.29 1.96 -6.02
C ALA A 51 11.41 2.98 -6.30
N ASP A 52 12.08 3.42 -5.25
CA ASP A 52 13.19 4.36 -5.36
C ASP A 52 14.50 3.63 -5.76
N PHE A 53 15.62 4.35 -5.72
CA PHE A 53 16.92 3.79 -6.10
C PHE A 53 17.36 2.62 -5.24
N ASP A 54 16.89 2.56 -4.00
CA ASP A 54 17.21 1.49 -3.08
C ASP A 54 16.16 0.37 -3.14
N GLY A 55 15.19 0.47 -4.03
CA GLY A 55 14.12 -0.49 -4.15
C GLY A 55 13.01 -0.32 -3.13
N ASN A 56 13.05 0.72 -2.34
CA ASN A 56 12.06 0.97 -1.29
C ASN A 56 10.80 1.62 -1.87
N PHE A 57 9.65 1.23 -1.34
CA PHE A 57 8.39 1.85 -1.71
C PHE A 57 7.50 2.04 -0.48
N SER A 58 6.56 2.95 -0.62
CA SER A 58 5.50 3.17 0.36
C SER A 58 4.23 3.49 -0.40
N ILE A 59 3.17 2.76 -0.12
CA ILE A 59 1.88 2.94 -0.79
C ILE A 59 0.77 2.94 0.25
N SER A 60 -0.16 3.88 0.14
CA SER A 60 -1.35 3.91 0.97
C SER A 60 -2.47 3.18 0.24
N VAL A 61 -2.97 2.12 0.85
CA VAL A 61 -4.06 1.32 0.28
C VAL A 61 -5.37 1.62 1.00
N SER A 62 -6.48 1.25 0.35
CA SER A 62 -7.82 1.65 0.81
C SER A 62 -8.22 0.97 2.12
N ASN A 63 -7.74 -0.25 2.35
CA ASN A 63 -8.12 -1.02 3.55
C ASN A 63 -7.12 -2.16 3.76
N GLU A 64 -7.28 -2.87 4.88
CA GLU A 64 -6.37 -3.95 5.24
C GLU A 64 -6.54 -5.20 4.37
N ASP A 65 -7.66 -5.33 3.67
CA ASP A 65 -7.92 -6.46 2.80
C ASP A 65 -7.41 -6.23 1.37
N ALA A 66 -6.78 -5.10 1.13
CA ALA A 66 -6.27 -4.78 -0.20
C ALA A 66 -5.14 -5.72 -0.59
N SER A 67 -4.93 -5.86 -1.89
CA SER A 67 -3.78 -6.56 -2.44
C SER A 67 -3.01 -5.59 -3.32
N ILE A 68 -1.70 -5.77 -3.38
CA ILE A 68 -0.85 -4.99 -4.26
C ILE A 68 -0.16 -5.92 -5.25
N THR A 69 0.07 -5.41 -6.45
CA THR A 69 0.83 -6.12 -7.47
C THR A 69 2.11 -5.37 -7.75
N VAL A 70 3.22 -6.07 -7.62
CA VAL A 70 4.56 -5.54 -7.88
C VAL A 70 5.01 -6.07 -9.22
N SER A 71 5.47 -5.18 -10.10
CA SER A 71 5.93 -5.57 -11.43
C SER A 71 7.21 -4.83 -11.81
N PHE A 72 8.03 -5.49 -12.62
CA PHE A 72 9.27 -4.94 -13.13
C PHE A 72 9.57 -5.60 -14.48
N ILE A 73 10.20 -4.86 -15.38
CA ILE A 73 10.52 -5.36 -16.72
C ILE A 73 11.40 -6.59 -16.63
N GLY A 74 10.99 -7.67 -17.28
CA GLY A 74 11.74 -8.92 -17.29
C GLY A 74 11.41 -9.87 -16.16
N TYR A 75 10.49 -9.51 -15.27
CA TYR A 75 10.06 -10.32 -14.14
C TYR A 75 8.56 -10.54 -14.17
N GLN A 76 8.13 -11.65 -13.60
CA GLN A 76 6.70 -11.91 -13.48
C GLN A 76 6.10 -11.08 -12.38
N PRO A 77 4.91 -10.47 -12.58
CA PRO A 77 4.26 -9.73 -11.52
C PRO A 77 3.94 -10.62 -10.32
N GLN A 78 4.07 -10.04 -9.13
CA GLN A 78 3.73 -10.72 -7.88
C GLN A 78 2.60 -9.96 -7.21
N THR A 79 1.57 -10.68 -6.79
CA THR A 79 0.45 -10.12 -6.05
C THR A 79 0.58 -10.53 -4.59
N ILE A 80 0.50 -9.54 -3.70
CA ILE A 80 0.69 -9.73 -2.28
C ILE A 80 -0.53 -9.21 -1.55
N ALA A 81 -1.11 -10.03 -0.68
CA ALA A 81 -2.20 -9.59 0.19
C ALA A 81 -1.61 -8.77 1.33
N VAL A 82 -2.16 -7.58 1.55
CA VAL A 82 -1.64 -6.65 2.57
C VAL A 82 -1.87 -7.20 3.97
N ALA A 83 -3.07 -7.65 4.28
CA ALA A 83 -3.44 -8.34 5.53
C ALA A 83 -2.93 -7.64 6.80
N GLY A 84 -2.89 -6.32 6.79
CA GLY A 84 -2.51 -5.55 7.96
C GLY A 84 -1.04 -5.57 8.32
N LYS A 85 -0.17 -6.02 7.42
CA LYS A 85 1.26 -6.14 7.69
C LYS A 85 2.07 -5.24 6.76
N ASP A 86 3.27 -4.89 7.21
CA ASP A 86 4.26 -4.29 6.33
C ASP A 86 5.02 -5.41 5.64
N TYR A 87 5.30 -5.23 4.37
CA TYR A 87 5.95 -6.26 3.58
C TYR A 87 7.29 -5.82 3.07
N SER A 88 8.21 -6.76 3.11
CA SER A 88 9.45 -6.67 2.38
C SER A 88 9.39 -7.75 1.30
N THR A 89 9.44 -7.34 0.03
CA THR A 89 9.37 -8.28 -1.09
C THR A 89 10.77 -8.66 -1.50
N GLY A 90 11.29 -9.72 -0.92
CA GLY A 90 12.58 -10.25 -1.27
C GLY A 90 12.47 -11.48 -2.14
N GLY A 91 13.55 -11.84 -2.84
CA GLY A 91 13.63 -13.06 -3.59
C GLY A 91 12.72 -13.14 -4.80
N TRP A 92 12.44 -11.99 -5.42
CA TRP A 92 11.61 -11.94 -6.61
C TRP A 92 12.28 -12.65 -7.77
N ARG A 93 11.48 -13.45 -8.47
CA ARG A 93 12.00 -14.28 -9.58
C ARG A 93 11.34 -13.98 -10.89
#